data_f8167c3e0ca986d1b0d7333840d5381e
#
_entry.id   f8167c3e0ca986d1b0d7333840d5381e
#
_cell.length_a   1.000
_cell.length_b   1.000
_cell.length_c   1.000
_cell.angle_alpha   90.00
_cell.angle_beta   90.00
_cell.angle_gamma   90.00
#
_symmetry.space_group_name_H-M   'P 1'
#
loop_
_entity.id
_entity.type
_entity.pdbx_description
1 polymer ?
#
loop_
_entity_poly.entity_id
_entity_poly.type
_entity_poly.pdbx_seq_one_letter_code
_entity_poly.pdbx_strand_id
1 'polypeptide(L)'
;ASTIPEATIAALRYWSTFPNPKKKNLILITGGTDKDLVFDKLAFEIKETINPNNLILLDGSATQKLIAELQNLNYPLAYPAQETLKKCLLISKELIKTSRLNIVLFSPGATSLEKFKNEFDRGEKFNELTRILFRH
;
A
#
# COMPACT_ATOMS: atom_id res chain seq x y z
N ALA A 1 -17.25 -7.90 -9.51
CA ALA A 1 -16.55 -7.31 -8.35
C ALA A 1 -15.16 -6.85 -8.75
N SER A 2 -14.71 -5.75 -8.15
CA SER A 2 -13.37 -5.26 -8.39
C SER A 2 -12.34 -6.24 -7.84
N THR A 3 -11.28 -6.48 -8.59
CA THR A 3 -10.12 -7.22 -8.09
C THR A 3 -9.24 -6.29 -7.27
N ILE A 4 -8.36 -6.86 -6.45
CA ILE A 4 -7.40 -6.08 -5.68
C ILE A 4 -6.59 -5.14 -6.59
N PRO A 5 -6.01 -5.64 -7.72
CA PRO A 5 -5.25 -4.76 -8.61
C PRO A 5 -6.06 -3.57 -9.13
N GLU A 6 -7.27 -3.81 -9.61
CA GLU A 6 -8.10 -2.74 -10.18
C GLU A 6 -8.47 -1.68 -9.15
N ALA A 7 -8.89 -2.11 -7.96
CA ALA A 7 -9.25 -1.19 -6.90
C ALA A 7 -8.06 -0.38 -6.43
N THR A 8 -6.90 -1.01 -6.32
CA THR A 8 -5.67 -0.34 -5.90
C THR A 8 -5.22 0.68 -6.95
N ILE A 9 -5.26 0.31 -8.22
CA ILE A 9 -4.92 1.23 -9.31
C ILE A 9 -5.80 2.48 -9.26
N ALA A 10 -7.12 2.29 -9.12
CA ALA A 10 -8.04 3.42 -9.06
C ALA A 10 -7.74 4.34 -7.88
N ALA A 11 -7.43 3.76 -6.72
CA ALA A 11 -7.09 4.54 -5.52
C ALA A 11 -5.77 5.31 -5.71
N LEU A 12 -4.75 4.67 -6.29
CA LEU A 12 -3.47 5.32 -6.54
C LEU A 12 -3.64 6.51 -7.49
N ARG A 13 -4.42 6.34 -8.55
CA ARG A 13 -4.69 7.43 -9.50
C ARG A 13 -5.41 8.59 -8.83
N TYR A 14 -6.43 8.27 -8.03
CA TYR A 14 -7.20 9.30 -7.35
C TYR A 14 -6.32 10.11 -6.39
N TRP A 15 -5.61 9.44 -5.51
CA TRP A 15 -4.85 10.11 -4.47
C TRP A 15 -3.57 10.75 -4.96
N SER A 16 -2.94 10.23 -6.01
CA SER A 16 -1.75 10.86 -6.58
C SER A 16 -2.07 12.19 -7.25
N THR A 17 -3.31 12.37 -7.72
CA THR A 17 -3.75 13.60 -8.37
C THR A 17 -4.63 14.48 -7.48
N PHE A 18 -4.94 14.04 -6.27
CA PHE A 18 -5.78 14.77 -5.35
C PHE A 18 -5.15 16.15 -5.03
N PRO A 19 -5.87 17.25 -5.30
CA PRO A 19 -5.30 18.57 -5.05
C PRO A 19 -5.23 18.87 -3.56
N ASN A 20 -4.07 19.34 -3.11
CA ASN A 20 -3.87 19.72 -1.72
C ASN A 20 -2.71 20.71 -1.64
N PRO A 21 -2.84 21.82 -0.87
CA PRO A 21 -1.74 22.79 -0.74
C PRO A 21 -0.50 22.19 -0.04
N LYS A 22 -0.67 21.16 0.76
CA LYS A 22 0.46 20.45 1.37
C LYS A 22 0.92 19.34 0.46
N LYS A 23 2.22 19.04 0.50
CA LYS A 23 2.74 17.90 -0.23
C LYS A 23 2.14 16.61 0.32
N LYS A 24 1.82 15.69 -0.56
CA LYS A 24 1.28 14.38 -0.18
C LYS A 24 2.43 13.40 0.12
N ASN A 25 2.19 12.57 1.11
CA ASN A 25 3.05 11.43 1.43
C ASN A 25 2.18 10.18 1.24
N LEU A 26 2.26 9.59 0.07
CA LEU A 26 1.40 8.47 -0.30
C LEU A 26 2.13 7.16 -0.02
N ILE A 27 1.55 6.37 0.86
CA ILE A 27 2.11 5.09 1.32
C ILE A 27 1.15 3.98 0.91
N LEU A 28 1.68 2.91 0.33
CA LEU A 28 0.87 1.75 -0.07
C LEU A 28 1.31 0.51 0.68
N ILE A 29 0.35 -0.14 1.33
CA ILE A 29 0.53 -1.47 1.89
C ILE A 29 -0.34 -2.42 1.08
N THR A 30 0.27 -3.40 0.42
CA THR A 30 -0.45 -4.34 -0.43
C THR A 30 0.21 -5.71 -0.42
N GLY A 31 -0.40 -6.67 -1.09
CA GLY A 31 0.10 -8.02 -1.17
C GLY A 31 -0.81 -9.03 -0.49
N GLY A 32 -0.22 -10.10 0.01
CA GLY A 32 -0.97 -11.19 0.61
C GLY A 32 -1.30 -12.27 -0.41
N THR A 33 -2.42 -12.95 -0.22
CA THR A 33 -2.81 -14.09 -1.04
C THR A 33 -3.87 -13.72 -2.05
N ASP A 34 -3.76 -14.25 -3.26
CA ASP A 34 -4.79 -14.10 -4.28
C ASP A 34 -4.94 -15.39 -5.09
N LYS A 35 -5.91 -15.39 -6.03
CA LYS A 35 -6.10 -16.48 -6.97
C LYS A 35 -6.06 -15.92 -8.39
N ASP A 36 -5.02 -16.28 -9.13
CA ASP A 36 -4.92 -16.06 -10.58
C ASP A 36 -5.12 -14.62 -11.08
N LEU A 37 -4.82 -13.65 -10.24
CA LEU A 37 -4.86 -12.26 -10.67
C LEU A 37 -3.58 -11.88 -11.42
N VAL A 38 -3.68 -10.86 -12.27
CA VAL A 38 -2.57 -10.34 -13.06
C VAL A 38 -2.15 -8.99 -12.50
N PHE A 39 -0.85 -8.78 -12.32
CA PHE A 39 -0.33 -7.63 -11.58
C PHE A 39 0.52 -6.66 -12.40
N ASP A 40 0.58 -6.82 -13.71
CA ASP A 40 1.41 -5.96 -14.57
C ASP A 40 0.97 -4.49 -14.51
N LYS A 41 -0.33 -4.25 -14.58
CA LYS A 41 -0.87 -2.89 -14.55
C LYS A 41 -0.71 -2.23 -13.18
N LEU A 42 -0.89 -3.02 -12.11
CA LEU A 42 -0.67 -2.50 -10.77
C LEU A 42 0.79 -2.13 -10.55
N ALA A 43 1.72 -2.96 -11.02
CA ALA A 43 3.14 -2.67 -10.90
C ALA A 43 3.49 -1.37 -11.62
N PHE A 44 2.95 -1.17 -12.82
CA PHE A 44 3.16 0.06 -13.57
C PHE A 44 2.64 1.27 -12.78
N GLU A 45 1.44 1.17 -12.23
CA GLU A 45 0.84 2.28 -11.48
C GLU A 45 1.64 2.58 -10.21
N ILE A 46 2.14 1.56 -9.53
CA ILE A 46 3.00 1.73 -8.36
C ILE A 46 4.27 2.50 -8.75
N LYS A 47 4.90 2.09 -9.85
CA LYS A 47 6.09 2.77 -10.31
C LYS A 47 5.84 4.26 -10.59
N GLU A 48 4.67 4.59 -11.12
CA GLU A 48 4.32 5.98 -11.47
C GLU A 48 3.92 6.82 -10.27
N THR A 49 3.44 6.23 -9.18
CA THR A 49 2.80 6.99 -8.10
C THR A 49 3.43 6.81 -6.72
N ILE A 50 4.15 5.72 -6.47
CA ILE A 50 4.65 5.39 -5.13
C ILE A 50 6.18 5.39 -5.14
N ASN A 51 6.76 6.18 -4.24
CA ASN A 51 8.20 6.14 -4.00
C ASN A 51 8.56 4.76 -3.41
N PRO A 52 9.67 4.13 -3.84
CA PRO A 52 10.07 2.82 -3.28
C PRO A 52 10.11 2.76 -1.76
N ASN A 53 10.46 3.85 -1.09
CA ASN A 53 10.49 3.89 0.36
C ASN A 53 9.09 3.86 0.99
N ASN A 54 8.05 4.05 0.20
CA ASN A 54 6.66 4.09 0.66
C ASN A 54 5.85 2.86 0.24
N LEU A 55 6.49 1.86 -0.35
CA LEU A 55 5.83 0.60 -0.68
C LEU A 55 6.15 -0.45 0.37
N ILE A 56 5.11 -0.97 1.00
CA ILE A 56 5.23 -2.02 2.02
C ILE A 56 4.43 -3.22 1.54
N LEU A 57 5.08 -4.37 1.46
CA LEU A 57 4.48 -5.59 0.95
C LEU A 57 4.22 -6.59 2.07
N LEU A 58 3.02 -7.12 2.11
CA LEU A 58 2.66 -8.23 2.98
C LEU A 58 2.92 -9.52 2.20
N ASP A 59 3.66 -10.46 2.78
CA ASP A 59 4.02 -11.70 2.09
C ASP A 59 2.79 -12.52 1.68
N GLY A 60 2.94 -13.30 0.60
CA GLY A 60 1.88 -14.14 0.08
C GLY A 60 2.03 -14.37 -1.42
N SER A 61 1.14 -15.17 -1.99
CA SER A 61 1.19 -15.53 -3.42
C SER A 61 1.02 -14.33 -4.34
N ALA A 62 0.17 -13.39 -3.99
CA ALA A 62 -0.01 -12.16 -4.76
C ALA A 62 1.28 -11.33 -4.76
N THR A 63 1.94 -11.27 -3.62
CA THR A 63 3.18 -10.50 -3.46
C THR A 63 4.28 -11.00 -4.37
N GLN A 64 4.43 -12.31 -4.51
CA GLN A 64 5.46 -12.86 -5.40
C GLN A 64 5.24 -12.46 -6.84
N LYS A 65 3.98 -12.48 -7.30
CA LYS A 65 3.63 -12.05 -8.65
C LYS A 65 3.91 -10.56 -8.85
N LEU A 66 3.55 -9.74 -7.87
CA LEU A 66 3.76 -8.29 -7.94
C LEU A 66 5.25 -7.96 -7.95
N ILE A 67 6.04 -8.62 -7.12
CA ILE A 67 7.49 -8.42 -7.08
C ILE A 67 8.11 -8.71 -8.44
N ALA A 68 7.72 -9.81 -9.09
CA ALA A 68 8.23 -10.16 -10.40
C ALA A 68 7.95 -9.04 -11.43
N GLU A 69 6.74 -8.50 -11.41
CA GLU A 69 6.38 -7.41 -12.32
C GLU A 69 7.14 -6.12 -12.01
N LEU A 70 7.33 -5.80 -10.73
CA LEU A 70 8.10 -4.62 -10.33
C LEU A 70 9.57 -4.75 -10.75
N GLN A 71 10.14 -5.93 -10.63
CA GLN A 71 11.50 -6.20 -11.08
C GLN A 71 11.64 -5.99 -12.58
N ASN A 72 10.64 -6.42 -13.37
CA ASN A 72 10.63 -6.20 -14.81
C ASN A 72 10.61 -4.72 -15.18
N LEU A 73 10.10 -3.87 -14.30
CA LEU A 73 10.06 -2.43 -14.51
C LEU A 73 11.25 -1.70 -13.88
N ASN A 74 12.22 -2.43 -13.36
CA ASN A 74 13.39 -1.88 -12.66
C ASN A 74 13.02 -1.01 -11.46
N TYR A 75 11.93 -1.35 -10.80
CA TYR A 75 11.50 -0.67 -9.59
C TYR A 75 12.16 -1.31 -8.37
N PRO A 76 13.00 -0.59 -7.62
CA PRO A 76 13.71 -1.17 -6.49
C PRO A 76 12.78 -1.36 -5.30
N LEU A 77 13.00 -2.44 -4.53
CA LEU A 77 12.27 -2.67 -3.29
C LEU A 77 13.11 -2.15 -2.12
N ALA A 78 12.54 -1.22 -1.36
CA ALA A 78 13.22 -0.67 -0.19
C ALA A 78 13.15 -1.63 1.00
N TYR A 79 12.11 -2.47 1.06
CA TYR A 79 11.92 -3.43 2.15
C TYR A 79 11.60 -4.80 1.60
N PRO A 80 12.03 -5.89 2.27
CA PRO A 80 11.53 -7.21 1.93
C PRO A 80 10.05 -7.33 2.28
N ALA A 81 9.37 -8.32 1.70
CA ALA A 81 8.00 -8.59 2.06
C ALA A 81 7.91 -8.95 3.54
N GLN A 82 6.92 -8.41 4.23
CA GLN A 82 6.75 -8.58 5.67
C GLN A 82 5.85 -9.76 5.97
N GLU A 83 6.19 -10.53 6.99
CA GLU A 83 5.45 -11.73 7.36
C GLU A 83 4.09 -11.42 8.01
N THR A 84 3.97 -10.26 8.66
CA THR A 84 2.78 -9.92 9.43
C THR A 84 2.30 -8.52 9.14
N LEU A 85 1.01 -8.31 9.37
CA LEU A 85 0.41 -6.98 9.25
C LEU A 85 1.02 -6.02 10.27
N LYS A 86 1.34 -6.51 11.45
CA LYS A 86 1.95 -5.69 12.49
C LYS A 86 3.26 -5.08 12.01
N LYS A 87 4.10 -5.87 11.34
CA LYS A 87 5.36 -5.37 10.80
C LYS A 87 5.13 -4.33 9.71
N CYS A 88 4.13 -4.55 8.85
CA CYS A 88 3.76 -3.55 7.85
C CYS A 88 3.33 -2.24 8.51
N LEU A 89 2.53 -2.33 9.56
CA LEU A 89 2.04 -1.17 10.29
C LEU A 89 3.18 -0.39 10.94
N LEU A 90 4.13 -1.09 11.55
CA LEU A 90 5.28 -0.43 12.18
C LEU A 90 6.11 0.36 11.17
N ILE A 91 6.32 -0.20 9.98
CA ILE A 91 7.03 0.52 8.92
C ILE A 91 6.23 1.76 8.50
N SER A 92 4.92 1.62 8.29
CA SER A 92 4.10 2.74 7.85
C SER A 92 4.10 3.89 8.85
N LYS A 93 4.12 3.59 10.15
CA LYS A 93 4.20 4.62 11.20
C LYS A 93 5.46 5.44 11.09
N GLU A 94 6.58 4.80 10.80
CA GLU A 94 7.86 5.50 10.66
C GLU A 94 7.92 6.38 9.42
N LEU A 95 7.05 6.13 8.45
CA LEU A 95 7.00 6.90 7.21
C LEU A 95 6.13 8.15 7.29
N ILE A 96 5.36 8.32 8.37
CA ILE A 96 4.50 9.49 8.55
C ILE A 96 5.34 10.75 8.71
N LYS A 97 4.96 11.80 7.99
CA LYS A 97 5.66 13.09 7.99
C LYS A 97 4.74 14.21 8.46
N THR A 98 5.18 14.96 9.47
CA THR A 98 4.34 15.95 10.14
C THR A 98 3.94 17.13 9.26
N SER A 99 4.75 17.51 8.28
CA SER A 99 4.48 18.66 7.41
C SER A 99 3.73 18.32 6.14
N ARG A 100 3.23 17.08 6.00
CA ARG A 100 2.59 16.60 4.78
C ARG A 100 1.23 16.01 5.06
N LEU A 101 0.41 15.90 4.00
CA LEU A 101 -0.79 15.11 4.05
C LEU A 101 -0.39 13.64 3.85
N ASN A 102 -0.52 12.84 4.90
CA ASN A 102 -0.16 11.44 4.86
C ASN A 102 -1.37 10.60 4.45
N ILE A 103 -1.22 9.83 3.40
CA ILE A 103 -2.28 8.96 2.90
C ILE A 103 -1.75 7.54 2.89
N VAL A 104 -2.36 6.69 3.71
CA VAL A 104 -1.98 5.27 3.78
C VAL A 104 -3.08 4.47 3.09
N LEU A 105 -2.74 3.90 1.94
CA LEU A 105 -3.65 3.00 1.23
C LEU A 105 -3.33 1.58 1.66
N PHE A 106 -4.36 0.87 2.10
CA PHE A 106 -4.22 -0.50 2.52
C PHE A 106 -5.05 -1.40 1.60
N SER A 107 -4.38 -2.23 0.83
CA SER A 107 -5.02 -3.08 -0.17
C SER A 107 -4.46 -4.50 -0.15
N PRO A 108 -4.60 -5.22 0.96
CA PRO A 108 -4.13 -6.60 1.06
C PRO A 108 -5.19 -7.57 0.57
N GLY A 109 -4.88 -8.85 0.62
CA GLY A 109 -5.90 -9.88 0.43
C GLY A 109 -7.03 -9.73 1.44
N ALA A 110 -8.24 -10.10 1.03
CA ALA A 110 -9.45 -9.86 1.82
C ALA A 110 -9.38 -10.41 3.25
N THR A 111 -8.74 -11.56 3.44
CA THR A 111 -8.62 -12.20 4.75
C THR A 111 -7.80 -11.39 5.75
N SER A 112 -6.98 -10.46 5.26
CA SER A 112 -6.09 -9.66 6.11
C SER A 112 -6.68 -8.34 6.53
N LEU A 113 -7.74 -7.88 5.85
CA LEU A 113 -8.27 -6.53 6.02
C LEU A 113 -8.80 -6.28 7.42
N GLU A 114 -9.63 -7.19 7.94
CA GLU A 114 -10.24 -7.02 9.26
C GLU A 114 -9.20 -7.00 10.36
N LYS A 115 -8.21 -7.85 10.26
CA LYS A 115 -7.12 -7.90 11.22
C LYS A 115 -6.34 -6.59 11.27
N PHE A 116 -6.09 -6.00 10.11
CA PHE A 116 -5.38 -4.72 10.03
C PHE A 116 -6.22 -3.61 10.66
N LYS A 117 -7.52 -3.56 10.38
CA LYS A 117 -8.41 -2.57 10.98
C LYS A 117 -8.40 -2.66 12.50
N ASN A 118 -8.43 -3.88 13.03
CA ASN A 118 -8.38 -4.08 14.47
C ASN A 118 -7.07 -3.58 15.09
N GLU A 119 -5.96 -3.77 14.41
CA GLU A 119 -4.67 -3.27 14.88
C GLU A 119 -4.62 -1.74 14.92
N PHE A 120 -5.20 -1.08 13.93
CA PHE A 120 -5.32 0.38 13.94
C PHE A 120 -6.22 0.86 15.08
N ASP A 121 -7.35 0.20 15.29
CA ASP A 121 -8.33 0.60 16.29
C ASP A 121 -7.82 0.45 17.72
N ARG A 122 -6.75 -0.30 17.93
CA ARG A 122 -6.17 -0.50 19.27
C ARG A 122 -5.30 0.66 19.74
N GLY A 123 -5.48 1.82 19.18
CA GLY A 123 -4.82 3.01 19.68
C GLY A 123 -3.56 3.41 18.92
N GLU A 124 -3.33 2.85 17.77
CA GLU A 124 -2.29 3.33 16.89
C GLU A 124 -2.74 4.66 16.31
N LYS A 125 -2.03 5.72 16.64
CA LYS A 125 -2.39 7.06 16.19
C LYS A 125 -1.37 7.56 15.20
N PHE A 126 -1.86 8.01 14.06
CA PHE A 126 -1.05 8.71 13.08
C PHE A 126 -1.23 10.21 13.28
N ASN A 127 -0.40 10.99 12.60
CA ASN A 127 -0.54 12.43 12.57
C ASN A 127 -1.97 12.81 12.16
N GLU A 128 -2.49 13.93 12.69
CA GLU A 128 -3.85 14.40 12.38
C GLU A 128 -4.11 14.60 10.88
N LEU A 129 -3.05 14.78 10.07
CA LEU A 129 -3.17 14.91 8.62
C LEU A 129 -3.08 13.56 7.90
N THR A 130 -3.13 12.45 8.63
CA THR A 130 -3.05 11.12 8.04
C THR A 130 -4.44 10.64 7.65
N ARG A 131 -4.56 10.14 6.42
CA ARG A 131 -5.75 9.49 5.89
C ARG A 131 -5.46 8.01 5.70
N ILE A 132 -6.30 7.16 6.29
CA ILE A 132 -6.14 5.71 6.17
C ILE A 132 -7.31 5.17 5.37
N LEU A 133 -7.01 4.53 4.26
CA LEU A 133 -8.01 4.06 3.31
C LEU A 133 -7.85 2.57 3.07
N PHE A 134 -8.94 1.83 3.26
CA PHE A 134 -8.97 0.39 3.02
C PHE A 134 -9.59 0.11 1.66
N ARG A 135 -8.96 -0.77 0.87
CA ARG A 135 -9.42 -1.18 -0.45
C ARG A 135 -9.40 -2.71 -0.55
N HIS A 136 -10.45 -3.24 -1.12
CA HIS A 136 -10.62 -4.68 -1.30
C HIS A 136 -10.31 -5.08 -2.73
#